data_0a0b3418c8db2a60993bf1bdebdad10f
#
_entry.id   0a0b3418c8db2a60993bf1bdebdad10f
#
_cell.length_a   1.000
_cell.length_b   1.000
_cell.length_c   1.000
_cell.angle_alpha   90.00
_cell.angle_beta   90.00
_cell.angle_gamma   90.00
#
_symmetry.space_group_name_H-M   'P 1'
#
loop_
_entity.id
_entity.type
_entity.pdbx_description
1 polymer ?
#
loop_
_entity_poly.entity_id
_entity_poly.type
_entity_poly.pdbx_seq_one_letter_code
_entity_poly.pdbx_strand_id
1 'polypeptide(L)'
;MGRAAAAGCVGRGRGGARVKPIISPNARIRHPEHFEIGEYSIVDDFCYISTRVRIGVCSHVASGCSIAGGAARLFTLGDFSSLSSGVKIWCTSDDFANDIVCIMPAGIDVKSNVIEGDVTLGHYTAVGANAVVMPGNQVPEGTVIGALSYVPASFQFEPWAVYAGVPVRRVGSRNREAVTRQAALLRAHIQRGAVTS
;
A
#
# COMPACT_ATOMS: atom_id res chain seq x y z
N MET A 1 -15.31 -14.92 -25.71
CA MET A 1 -15.59 -15.89 -24.62
C MET A 1 -14.25 -16.37 -24.10
N GLY A 2 -13.89 -16.09 -22.85
CA GLY A 2 -12.62 -16.48 -22.24
C GLY A 2 -12.53 -15.82 -20.87
N ARG A 3 -13.13 -16.43 -19.85
CA ARG A 3 -13.06 -15.99 -18.45
C ARG A 3 -11.65 -16.25 -17.93
N ALA A 4 -10.93 -15.21 -17.53
CA ALA A 4 -9.74 -15.35 -16.70
C ALA A 4 -10.17 -15.73 -15.28
N ALA A 5 -9.71 -16.89 -14.83
CA ALA A 5 -9.99 -17.44 -13.52
C ALA A 5 -9.32 -16.60 -12.43
N ALA A 6 -10.11 -16.15 -11.48
CA ALA A 6 -9.62 -15.60 -10.22
C ALA A 6 -8.84 -16.69 -9.46
N ALA A 7 -7.57 -16.43 -9.17
CA ALA A 7 -6.78 -17.30 -8.31
C ALA A 7 -7.38 -17.32 -6.91
N GLY A 8 -7.81 -18.50 -6.50
CA GLY A 8 -8.60 -18.77 -5.33
C GLY A 8 -7.91 -18.38 -4.02
N CYS A 9 -8.71 -17.88 -3.12
CA CYS A 9 -8.45 -17.85 -1.68
C CYS A 9 -7.97 -19.24 -1.22
N VAL A 10 -6.78 -19.29 -0.63
CA VAL A 10 -6.25 -20.50 0.00
C VAL A 10 -7.17 -20.89 1.16
N GLY A 11 -7.58 -22.14 1.14
CA GLY A 11 -8.58 -22.76 1.97
C GLY A 11 -8.39 -22.58 3.47
N ARG A 12 -9.52 -22.55 4.16
CA ARG A 12 -9.67 -22.60 5.62
C ARG A 12 -9.05 -23.88 6.18
N GLY A 13 -7.81 -23.78 6.67
CA GLY A 13 -7.17 -24.77 7.51
C GLY A 13 -7.59 -24.57 8.97
N ARG A 14 -7.79 -25.66 9.68
CA ARG A 14 -8.31 -25.75 11.05
C ARG A 14 -7.42 -25.03 12.08
N GLY A 15 -8.04 -24.18 12.90
CA GLY A 15 -7.80 -23.89 14.32
C GLY A 15 -6.36 -23.75 14.84
N GLY A 16 -5.62 -22.72 14.46
CA GLY A 16 -4.55 -22.14 15.27
C GLY A 16 -4.95 -20.73 15.68
N ALA A 17 -4.48 -20.24 16.82
CA ALA A 17 -4.75 -18.89 17.27
C ALA A 17 -4.24 -17.89 16.23
N ARG A 18 -5.15 -17.21 15.55
CA ARG A 18 -4.83 -16.17 14.57
C ARG A 18 -4.33 -14.93 15.31
N VAL A 19 -3.16 -14.45 14.98
CA VAL A 19 -2.64 -13.22 15.55
C VAL A 19 -3.32 -12.04 14.88
N LYS A 20 -4.13 -11.32 15.65
CA LYS A 20 -4.84 -10.14 15.16
C LYS A 20 -3.86 -9.06 14.74
N PRO A 21 -4.20 -8.27 13.71
CA PRO A 21 -3.41 -7.10 13.36
C PRO A 21 -3.41 -6.09 14.51
N ILE A 22 -2.34 -5.30 14.57
CA ILE A 22 -2.20 -4.20 15.53
C ILE A 22 -2.50 -2.89 14.80
N ILE A 23 -3.48 -2.16 15.28
CA ILE A 23 -3.78 -0.82 14.77
C ILE A 23 -3.64 0.15 15.95
N SER A 24 -2.73 1.11 15.84
CA SER A 24 -2.55 2.12 16.87
C SER A 24 -3.86 2.90 17.13
N PRO A 25 -4.21 3.16 18.39
CA PRO A 25 -5.33 4.02 18.72
C PRO A 25 -5.14 5.47 18.25
N ASN A 26 -3.91 5.86 17.95
CA ASN A 26 -3.57 7.19 17.41
C ASN A 26 -3.61 7.24 15.88
N ALA A 27 -3.92 6.14 15.19
CA ALA A 27 -4.18 6.15 13.76
C ALA A 27 -5.61 6.63 13.47
N ARG A 28 -5.76 7.54 12.52
CA ARG A 28 -7.07 8.03 12.11
C ARG A 28 -7.52 7.41 10.81
N ILE A 29 -8.50 6.53 10.86
CA ILE A 29 -9.14 5.89 9.69
C ILE A 29 -10.51 6.52 9.50
N ARG A 30 -10.73 7.22 8.36
CA ARG A 30 -11.98 7.94 8.08
C ARG A 30 -13.12 7.04 7.62
N HIS A 31 -12.81 5.91 7.01
CA HIS A 31 -13.78 4.94 6.45
C HIS A 31 -13.49 3.55 7.01
N PRO A 32 -13.72 3.31 8.31
CA PRO A 32 -13.41 2.02 8.94
C PRO A 32 -14.19 0.86 8.33
N GLU A 33 -15.37 1.11 7.76
CA GLU A 33 -16.20 0.14 7.03
C GLU A 33 -15.57 -0.31 5.71
N HIS A 34 -14.57 0.40 5.21
CA HIS A 34 -13.82 0.10 3.98
C HIS A 34 -12.33 -0.16 4.25
N PHE A 35 -11.99 -0.51 5.49
CA PHE A 35 -10.64 -0.80 5.90
C PHE A 35 -10.47 -2.28 6.22
N GLU A 36 -9.67 -2.97 5.42
CA GLU A 36 -9.34 -4.38 5.59
C GLU A 36 -7.85 -4.52 5.90
N ILE A 37 -7.51 -5.34 6.90
CA ILE A 37 -6.12 -5.60 7.29
C ILE A 37 -5.92 -7.07 7.63
N GLY A 38 -4.86 -7.66 7.07
CA GLY A 38 -4.49 -9.05 7.28
C GLY A 38 -3.81 -9.29 8.64
N GLU A 39 -3.77 -10.56 9.03
CA GLU A 39 -3.12 -11.02 10.26
C GLU A 39 -1.63 -10.66 10.29
N TYR A 40 -1.07 -10.49 11.48
CA TYR A 40 0.34 -10.11 11.70
C TYR A 40 0.75 -8.76 11.11
N SER A 41 -0.21 -7.94 10.67
CA SER A 41 0.07 -6.62 10.11
C SER A 41 -0.08 -5.52 11.17
N ILE A 42 0.61 -4.41 10.94
CA ILE A 42 0.69 -3.31 11.90
C ILE A 42 0.40 -1.99 11.18
N VAL A 43 -0.38 -1.14 11.84
CA VAL A 43 -0.51 0.29 11.49
C VAL A 43 -0.13 1.11 12.71
N ASP A 44 0.95 1.85 12.58
CA ASP A 44 1.53 2.65 13.68
C ASP A 44 0.83 3.99 13.91
N ASP A 45 1.34 4.71 14.90
CA ASP A 45 0.83 6.01 15.35
C ASP A 45 0.81 7.06 14.24
N PHE A 46 -0.16 7.97 14.36
CA PHE A 46 -0.29 9.17 13.51
C PHE A 46 -0.47 8.89 12.01
N CYS A 47 -0.85 7.67 11.65
CA CYS A 47 -1.28 7.38 10.30
C CYS A 47 -2.63 8.05 10.04
N TYR A 48 -2.76 8.71 8.88
CA TYR A 48 -4.01 9.28 8.39
C TYR A 48 -4.47 8.55 7.13
N ILE A 49 -5.63 7.90 7.21
CA ILE A 49 -6.18 7.08 6.13
C ILE A 49 -7.57 7.60 5.77
N SER A 50 -7.72 8.14 4.57
CA SER A 50 -8.98 8.73 4.09
C SER A 50 -9.46 8.15 2.75
N THR A 51 -8.98 6.98 2.38
CA THR A 51 -9.44 6.21 1.22
C THR A 51 -9.83 4.79 1.65
N ARG A 52 -10.42 4.00 0.76
CA ARG A 52 -10.61 2.57 0.98
C ARG A 52 -9.24 1.88 1.01
N VAL A 53 -9.05 0.93 1.92
CA VAL A 53 -7.74 0.28 2.09
C VAL A 53 -7.87 -1.23 2.26
N ARG A 54 -6.97 -1.96 1.58
CA ARG A 54 -6.70 -3.38 1.82
C ARG A 54 -5.23 -3.58 2.11
N ILE A 55 -4.92 -4.10 3.29
CA ILE A 55 -3.57 -4.46 3.70
C ILE A 55 -3.49 -5.98 3.81
N GLY A 56 -2.52 -6.58 3.16
CA GLY A 56 -2.24 -8.01 3.21
C GLY A 56 -1.74 -8.48 4.57
N VAL A 57 -1.29 -9.72 4.65
CA VAL A 57 -0.73 -10.31 5.87
C VAL A 57 0.74 -9.92 6.07
N CYS A 58 1.20 -9.88 7.32
CA CYS A 58 2.60 -9.57 7.66
C CYS A 58 3.10 -8.26 7.03
N SER A 59 2.25 -7.26 6.96
CA SER A 59 2.57 -5.97 6.32
C SER A 59 2.56 -4.84 7.34
N HIS A 60 3.32 -3.78 7.06
CA HIS A 60 3.54 -2.71 8.03
C HIS A 60 3.32 -1.35 7.38
N VAL A 61 2.51 -0.53 8.03
CA VAL A 61 2.36 0.90 7.74
C VAL A 61 2.92 1.66 8.92
N ALA A 62 4.16 2.14 8.77
CA ALA A 62 4.87 2.83 9.84
C ALA A 62 4.31 4.22 10.11
N SER A 63 4.73 4.81 11.22
CA SER A 63 4.16 6.03 11.78
C SER A 63 4.15 7.22 10.82
N GLY A 64 3.10 8.04 10.91
CA GLY A 64 2.96 9.28 10.15
C GLY A 64 2.68 9.11 8.66
N CYS A 65 2.35 7.91 8.20
CA CYS A 65 1.92 7.70 6.82
C CYS A 65 0.58 8.39 6.53
N SER A 66 0.43 8.94 5.31
CA SER A 66 -0.83 9.46 4.80
C SER A 66 -1.26 8.66 3.57
N ILE A 67 -2.48 8.11 3.60
CA ILE A 67 -3.07 7.36 2.50
C ILE A 67 -4.41 8.02 2.17
N ALA A 68 -4.48 8.72 1.05
CA ALA A 68 -5.62 9.59 0.74
C ALA A 68 -6.14 9.42 -0.69
N GLY A 69 -7.46 9.61 -0.86
CA GLY A 69 -8.14 9.48 -2.15
C GLY A 69 -9.66 9.46 -2.05
N GLY A 70 -10.21 9.64 -0.84
CA GLY A 70 -11.65 9.59 -0.62
C GLY A 70 -12.24 8.17 -0.76
N ALA A 71 -13.54 8.05 -0.52
CA ALA A 71 -14.24 6.76 -0.48
C ALA A 71 -14.37 6.07 -1.85
N ALA A 72 -14.16 6.79 -2.96
CA ALA A 72 -14.26 6.25 -4.31
C ALA A 72 -13.01 5.49 -4.75
N ARG A 73 -11.86 5.71 -4.09
CA ARG A 73 -10.56 5.14 -4.48
C ARG A 73 -10.11 4.06 -3.52
N LEU A 74 -9.26 3.17 -4.02
CA LEU A 74 -8.71 2.04 -3.26
C LEU A 74 -7.19 2.10 -3.25
N PHE A 75 -6.62 1.94 -2.06
CA PHE A 75 -5.22 1.60 -1.87
C PHE A 75 -5.10 0.12 -1.48
N THR A 76 -4.20 -0.61 -2.13
CA THR A 76 -3.89 -2.00 -1.79
C THR A 76 -2.41 -2.15 -1.46
N LEU A 77 -2.10 -2.73 -0.30
CA LEU A 77 -0.77 -3.15 0.11
C LEU A 77 -0.73 -4.67 0.19
N GLY A 78 0.10 -5.29 -0.63
CA GLY A 78 0.26 -6.74 -0.67
C GLY A 78 0.90 -7.33 0.59
N ASP A 79 0.99 -8.66 0.65
CA ASP A 79 1.58 -9.37 1.78
C ASP A 79 3.09 -9.09 1.91
N PHE A 80 3.60 -9.15 3.14
CA PHE A 80 5.02 -8.95 3.44
C PHE A 80 5.59 -7.64 2.88
N SER A 81 4.78 -6.61 2.88
CA SER A 81 5.10 -5.31 2.31
C SER A 81 5.14 -4.23 3.39
N SER A 82 5.85 -3.14 3.13
CA SER A 82 5.94 -2.09 4.13
C SER A 82 5.96 -0.68 3.53
N LEU A 83 5.32 0.24 4.25
CA LEU A 83 5.49 1.68 4.12
C LEU A 83 6.31 2.16 5.30
N SER A 84 7.48 2.72 5.06
CA SER A 84 8.27 3.36 6.11
C SER A 84 7.64 4.68 6.58
N SER A 85 8.13 5.22 7.68
CA SER A 85 7.55 6.42 8.31
C SER A 85 7.39 7.59 7.34
N GLY A 86 6.26 8.26 7.44
CA GLY A 86 5.98 9.48 6.70
C GLY A 86 5.65 9.29 5.21
N VAL A 87 5.52 8.07 4.70
CA VAL A 87 5.15 7.81 3.30
C VAL A 87 3.80 8.43 2.98
N LYS A 88 3.68 9.02 1.79
CA LYS A 88 2.45 9.58 1.24
C LYS A 88 1.98 8.76 0.05
N ILE A 89 0.78 8.21 0.14
CA ILE A 89 0.09 7.54 -0.96
C ILE A 89 -1.12 8.39 -1.34
N TRP A 90 -1.09 8.94 -2.54
CA TRP A 90 -2.19 9.71 -3.08
C TRP A 90 -2.93 8.89 -4.14
N CYS A 91 -4.19 8.57 -3.90
CA CYS A 91 -5.09 8.00 -4.92
C CYS A 91 -5.90 9.09 -5.64
N THR A 92 -5.81 10.33 -5.16
CA THR A 92 -6.37 11.53 -5.79
C THR A 92 -5.47 12.72 -5.46
N SER A 93 -5.24 13.59 -6.42
CA SER A 93 -4.51 14.86 -6.28
C SER A 93 -5.15 15.91 -7.18
N ASP A 94 -5.17 17.16 -6.77
CA ASP A 94 -5.51 18.26 -7.66
C ASP A 94 -4.46 18.38 -8.77
N ASP A 95 -4.89 18.79 -9.95
CA ASP A 95 -4.00 19.09 -11.08
C ASP A 95 -3.57 20.55 -11.01
N PHE A 96 -2.60 20.85 -10.16
CA PHE A 96 -2.09 22.20 -9.92
C PHE A 96 -1.58 22.93 -11.16
N ALA A 97 -1.33 22.20 -12.26
CA ALA A 97 -0.86 22.81 -13.50
C ALA A 97 -2.00 23.36 -14.36
N ASN A 98 -3.19 22.78 -14.26
CA ASN A 98 -4.32 23.10 -15.14
C ASN A 98 -5.52 23.72 -14.39
N ASP A 99 -5.55 23.68 -13.06
CA ASP A 99 -6.59 24.31 -12.26
C ASP A 99 -6.27 25.75 -11.94
N ILE A 100 -7.31 26.59 -11.93
CA ILE A 100 -7.21 28.00 -11.56
C ILE A 100 -7.10 28.16 -10.05
N VAL A 101 -7.86 27.34 -9.30
CA VAL A 101 -7.88 27.30 -7.85
C VAL A 101 -7.86 25.83 -7.39
N CYS A 102 -7.17 25.57 -6.29
CA CYS A 102 -6.93 24.21 -5.80
C CYS A 102 -7.95 23.73 -4.76
N ILE A 103 -8.88 24.59 -4.35
CA ILE A 103 -9.90 24.24 -3.35
C ILE A 103 -11.25 24.74 -3.83
N MET A 104 -12.22 23.83 -3.91
CA MET A 104 -13.61 24.16 -4.16
C MET A 104 -14.36 24.23 -2.83
N PRO A 105 -14.98 25.36 -2.47
CA PRO A 105 -15.82 25.43 -1.29
C PRO A 105 -16.99 24.45 -1.36
N ALA A 106 -17.39 23.89 -0.22
CA ALA A 106 -18.53 22.98 -0.15
C ALA A 106 -19.80 23.67 -0.69
N GLY A 107 -20.54 22.95 -1.52
CA GLY A 107 -21.78 23.44 -2.13
C GLY A 107 -21.62 24.27 -3.40
N ILE A 108 -20.41 24.41 -3.92
CA ILE A 108 -20.15 25.04 -5.22
C ILE A 108 -19.85 23.92 -6.24
N ASP A 109 -20.71 23.82 -7.25
CA ASP A 109 -20.57 22.83 -8.33
C ASP A 109 -19.73 23.42 -9.49
N VAL A 110 -18.45 23.62 -9.22
CA VAL A 110 -17.45 23.94 -10.23
C VAL A 110 -16.50 22.75 -10.33
N LYS A 111 -16.35 22.19 -11.54
CA LYS A 111 -15.42 21.09 -11.77
C LYS A 111 -13.99 21.58 -11.67
N SER A 112 -13.19 20.91 -10.83
CA SER A 112 -11.74 21.02 -10.86
C SER A 112 -11.14 19.83 -11.60
N ASN A 113 -9.94 20.00 -12.16
CA ASN A 113 -9.19 18.88 -12.73
C ASN A 113 -8.53 18.11 -11.58
N VAL A 114 -8.72 16.82 -11.59
CA VAL A 114 -8.09 15.91 -10.61
C VAL A 114 -7.35 14.81 -11.34
N ILE A 115 -6.17 14.50 -10.82
CA ILE A 115 -5.42 13.30 -11.19
C ILE A 115 -5.84 12.23 -10.19
N GLU A 116 -6.47 11.16 -10.67
CA GLU A 116 -6.98 10.14 -9.78
C GLU A 116 -6.75 8.73 -10.31
N GLY A 117 -6.65 7.78 -9.41
CA GLY A 117 -6.49 6.37 -9.72
C GLY A 117 -6.17 5.57 -8.48
N ASP A 118 -6.60 4.32 -8.46
CA ASP A 118 -6.25 3.38 -7.40
C ASP A 118 -4.74 3.15 -7.39
N VAL A 119 -4.18 2.95 -6.19
CA VAL A 119 -2.76 2.64 -6.03
C VAL A 119 -2.63 1.24 -5.45
N THR A 120 -1.85 0.41 -6.14
CA THR A 120 -1.56 -0.97 -5.70
C THR A 120 -0.07 -1.16 -5.53
N LEU A 121 0.32 -1.66 -4.36
CA LEU A 121 1.65 -2.15 -4.06
C LEU A 121 1.54 -3.68 -3.92
N GLY A 122 2.22 -4.41 -4.81
CA GLY A 122 2.22 -5.87 -4.83
C GLY A 122 2.87 -6.48 -3.59
N HIS A 123 2.94 -7.81 -3.55
CA HIS A 123 3.59 -8.53 -2.46
C HIS A 123 5.09 -8.18 -2.38
N TYR A 124 5.64 -8.23 -1.19
CA TYR A 124 7.06 -7.97 -0.92
C TYR A 124 7.54 -6.58 -1.34
N THR A 125 6.67 -5.61 -1.51
CA THR A 125 7.08 -4.24 -1.82
C THR A 125 7.56 -3.51 -0.58
N ALA A 126 8.46 -2.55 -0.77
CA ALA A 126 8.91 -1.67 0.31
C ALA A 126 9.01 -0.23 -0.19
N VAL A 127 8.45 0.70 0.58
CA VAL A 127 8.52 2.13 0.28
C VAL A 127 9.27 2.83 1.40
N GLY A 128 10.36 3.46 1.05
CA GLY A 128 11.25 4.17 1.97
C GLY A 128 10.62 5.44 2.54
N ALA A 129 11.15 5.86 3.69
CA ALA A 129 10.62 6.97 4.46
C ALA A 129 10.43 8.26 3.65
N ASN A 130 9.31 8.93 3.89
CA ASN A 130 8.93 10.20 3.24
C ASN A 130 8.84 10.14 1.69
N ALA A 131 8.78 8.97 1.09
CA ALA A 131 8.48 8.87 -0.33
C ALA A 131 7.02 9.26 -0.62
N VAL A 132 6.79 9.79 -1.82
CA VAL A 132 5.46 10.19 -2.31
C VAL A 132 5.12 9.36 -3.54
N VAL A 133 3.97 8.70 -3.51
CA VAL A 133 3.43 7.90 -4.63
C VAL A 133 2.13 8.55 -5.10
N MET A 134 2.12 8.99 -6.35
CA MET A 134 0.99 9.67 -6.98
C MET A 134 -0.05 8.68 -7.52
N PRO A 135 -1.26 9.15 -7.91
CA PRO A 135 -2.37 8.30 -8.34
C PRO A 135 -2.06 7.35 -9.50
N GLY A 136 -2.80 6.25 -9.56
CA GLY A 136 -2.79 5.31 -10.69
C GLY A 136 -1.59 4.37 -10.73
N ASN A 137 -0.75 4.36 -9.71
CA ASN A 137 0.44 3.52 -9.69
C ASN A 137 0.13 2.06 -9.35
N GLN A 138 0.62 1.16 -10.21
CA GLN A 138 0.60 -0.28 -10.03
C GLN A 138 2.04 -0.77 -9.82
N VAL A 139 2.47 -0.82 -8.56
CA VAL A 139 3.83 -1.24 -8.19
C VAL A 139 3.89 -2.76 -8.11
N PRO A 140 4.65 -3.43 -8.99
CA PRO A 140 4.65 -4.89 -9.04
C PRO A 140 5.39 -5.53 -7.86
N GLU A 141 5.23 -6.84 -7.74
CA GLU A 141 5.84 -7.67 -6.70
C GLU A 141 7.35 -7.42 -6.56
N GLY A 142 7.80 -7.35 -5.30
CA GLY A 142 9.22 -7.25 -4.95
C GLY A 142 9.87 -5.89 -5.21
N THR A 143 9.16 -4.93 -5.75
CA THR A 143 9.70 -3.59 -6.05
C THR A 143 10.01 -2.82 -4.77
N VAL A 144 11.10 -2.07 -4.78
CA VAL A 144 11.51 -1.15 -3.71
C VAL A 144 11.52 0.27 -4.23
N ILE A 145 10.93 1.19 -3.47
CA ILE A 145 11.02 2.63 -3.70
C ILE A 145 11.86 3.21 -2.55
N GLY A 146 12.94 3.88 -2.88
CA GLY A 146 13.87 4.47 -1.91
C GLY A 146 13.24 5.62 -1.11
N ALA A 147 13.85 5.96 0.02
CA ALA A 147 13.42 7.11 0.82
C ALA A 147 13.49 8.42 0.04
N LEU A 148 12.63 9.40 0.40
CA LEU A 148 12.56 10.73 -0.21
C LEU A 148 12.32 10.72 -1.72
N SER A 149 11.76 9.66 -2.25
CA SER A 149 11.48 9.51 -3.68
C SER A 149 10.12 10.08 -4.07
N TYR A 150 10.02 10.57 -5.30
CA TYR A 150 8.77 11.00 -5.89
C TYR A 150 8.40 10.10 -7.09
N VAL A 151 7.28 9.42 -6.99
CA VAL A 151 6.71 8.56 -8.04
C VAL A 151 5.60 9.33 -8.76
N PRO A 152 5.79 9.73 -10.03
CA PRO A 152 4.75 10.39 -10.82
C PRO A 152 3.50 9.51 -10.99
N ALA A 153 2.37 10.12 -11.35
CA ALA A 153 1.14 9.38 -11.63
C ALA A 153 1.36 8.36 -12.77
N SER A 154 0.80 7.16 -12.59
CA SER A 154 0.82 6.08 -13.59
C SER A 154 2.23 5.71 -14.10
N PHE A 155 3.23 5.79 -13.24
CA PHE A 155 4.60 5.41 -13.56
C PHE A 155 4.71 3.91 -13.87
N GLN A 156 5.56 3.55 -14.83
CA GLN A 156 5.75 2.17 -15.25
C GLN A 156 6.91 1.53 -14.49
N PHE A 157 6.60 0.48 -13.75
CA PHE A 157 7.56 -0.27 -12.95
C PHE A 157 7.88 -1.63 -13.56
N GLU A 158 9.11 -2.10 -13.29
CA GLU A 158 9.50 -3.49 -13.47
C GLU A 158 9.45 -4.22 -12.12
N PRO A 159 9.02 -5.51 -12.09
CA PRO A 159 9.06 -6.29 -10.84
C PRO A 159 10.50 -6.50 -10.37
N TRP A 160 10.66 -6.63 -9.04
CA TRP A 160 11.95 -6.90 -8.39
C TRP A 160 13.04 -5.86 -8.66
N ALA A 161 12.66 -4.66 -9.09
CA ALA A 161 13.57 -3.55 -9.29
C ALA A 161 13.59 -2.59 -8.08
N VAL A 162 14.66 -1.83 -7.97
CA VAL A 162 14.83 -0.76 -6.98
C VAL A 162 14.79 0.57 -7.70
N TYR A 163 13.92 1.46 -7.22
CA TYR A 163 13.72 2.80 -7.75
C TYR A 163 14.05 3.84 -6.67
N ALA A 164 14.66 4.95 -7.06
CA ALA A 164 14.91 6.08 -6.17
C ALA A 164 15.00 7.39 -6.92
N GLY A 165 14.81 8.51 -6.23
CA GLY A 165 15.01 9.87 -6.76
C GLY A 165 13.74 10.67 -6.97
N VAL A 166 13.89 11.91 -7.47
CA VAL A 166 12.83 12.89 -7.72
C VAL A 166 12.99 13.48 -9.14
N PRO A 167 12.23 12.98 -10.11
CA PRO A 167 11.37 11.79 -10.09
C PRO A 167 12.17 10.48 -9.98
N VAL A 168 11.49 9.39 -9.60
CA VAL A 168 12.15 8.08 -9.46
C VAL A 168 12.74 7.60 -10.77
N ARG A 169 13.87 6.89 -10.65
CA ARG A 169 14.51 6.13 -11.72
C ARG A 169 14.94 4.77 -11.19
N ARG A 170 15.03 3.79 -12.08
CA ARG A 170 15.57 2.49 -11.73
C ARG A 170 17.05 2.62 -11.38
N VAL A 171 17.41 2.18 -10.16
CA VAL A 171 18.80 2.26 -9.65
C VAL A 171 19.40 0.89 -9.37
N GLY A 172 18.60 -0.18 -9.42
CA GLY A 172 19.10 -1.51 -9.16
C GLY A 172 18.05 -2.60 -9.26
N SER A 173 18.40 -3.77 -8.76
CA SER A 173 17.53 -4.93 -8.66
C SER A 173 17.55 -5.48 -7.24
N ARG A 174 16.41 -6.04 -6.79
CA ARG A 174 16.29 -6.67 -5.49
C ARG A 174 16.57 -8.16 -5.58
N ASN A 175 17.22 -8.73 -4.59
CA ASN A 175 17.48 -10.16 -4.52
C ASN A 175 16.19 -10.93 -4.23
N ARG A 176 15.55 -11.42 -5.30
CA ARG A 176 14.29 -12.16 -5.25
C ARG A 176 14.39 -13.42 -4.39
N GLU A 177 15.45 -14.21 -4.58
CA GLU A 177 15.61 -15.48 -3.87
C GLU A 177 15.74 -15.29 -2.36
N ALA A 178 16.49 -14.29 -1.92
CA ALA A 178 16.65 -13.99 -0.50
C ALA A 178 15.31 -13.60 0.13
N VAL A 179 14.53 -12.72 -0.54
CA VAL A 179 13.23 -12.26 -0.03
C VAL A 179 12.21 -13.39 0.04
N THR A 180 12.08 -14.17 -1.02
CA THR A 180 11.12 -15.29 -1.07
C THR A 180 11.48 -16.40 -0.10
N ARG A 181 12.76 -16.69 0.10
CA ARG A 181 13.23 -17.62 1.14
C ARG A 181 12.87 -17.15 2.54
N GLN A 182 13.10 -15.88 2.87
CA GLN A 182 12.71 -15.32 4.17
C GLN A 182 11.20 -15.36 4.38
N ALA A 183 10.41 -15.01 3.38
CA ALA A 183 8.96 -15.09 3.44
C ALA A 183 8.46 -16.52 3.66
N ALA A 184 9.08 -17.51 3.02
CA ALA A 184 8.75 -18.91 3.23
C ALA A 184 9.06 -19.37 4.67
N LEU A 185 10.19 -18.95 5.25
CA LEU A 185 10.52 -19.22 6.65
C LEU A 185 9.53 -18.61 7.62
N LEU A 186 9.12 -17.36 7.39
CA LEU A 186 8.09 -16.68 8.20
C LEU A 186 6.74 -17.39 8.12
N ARG A 187 6.29 -17.75 6.91
CA ARG A 187 5.04 -18.51 6.72
C ARG A 187 5.08 -19.84 7.47
N ALA A 188 6.18 -20.58 7.36
CA ALA A 188 6.36 -21.85 8.06
C ALA A 188 6.37 -21.68 9.59
N HIS A 189 6.93 -20.56 10.11
CA HIS A 189 6.91 -20.25 11.54
C HIS A 189 5.50 -19.93 12.02
N ILE A 190 4.75 -19.10 11.30
CA ILE A 190 3.36 -18.76 11.57
C ILE A 190 2.49 -20.01 11.61
N GLN A 191 2.65 -20.92 10.64
CA GLN A 191 1.89 -22.15 10.59
C GLN A 191 2.20 -23.08 11.78
N ARG A 192 3.45 -23.16 12.23
CA ARG A 192 3.85 -23.97 13.41
C ARG A 192 3.32 -23.37 14.73
N GLY A 193 3.41 -22.05 14.90
CA GLY A 193 2.88 -21.37 16.08
C GLY A 193 1.37 -21.51 16.24
N ALA A 194 0.66 -21.71 15.13
CA ALA A 194 -0.77 -21.98 15.12
C ALA A 194 -1.14 -23.42 15.60
N VAL A 195 -0.18 -24.34 15.70
CA VAL A 195 -0.42 -25.74 16.10
C VAL A 195 -0.11 -25.99 17.59
N THR A 196 0.61 -25.08 18.25
CA THR A 196 1.08 -25.25 19.65
C THR A 196 0.33 -24.42 20.68
N SER A 197 -0.71 -23.70 20.30
CA SER A 197 -1.62 -22.92 21.15
C SER A 197 -3.06 -23.44 20.98
#